data_e913ff1642b977e64ecf1ab603aa6825
#
_entry.id   e913ff1642b977e64ecf1ab603aa6825
#
_cell.length_a   1.000
_cell.length_b   1.000
_cell.length_c   1.000
_cell.angle_alpha   90.00
_cell.angle_beta   90.00
_cell.angle_gamma   90.00
#
_symmetry.space_group_name_H-M   'P 1'
#
loop_
_entity.id
_entity.type
_entity.pdbx_description
1 polymer ?
#
loop_
_entity_poly.entity_id
_entity_poly.type
_entity_poly.pdbx_seq_one_letter_code
_entity_poly.pdbx_strand_id
1 'polypeptide(L)'
;GQDRLHEGKLRVGISYPLRINGGRWRISAYAPVDTIAQVITPWELVRHGASLPGRFEEAIQELSVAADRNRISIGLFGATALQRVTAYPYLHDGSDMDIAVCAEEKDSLLSFADALRSVEQRYALPIDVEVQLTENRGVKLKELIETKSTVLVKGNGTPHLLSHHMVWETIKNG
;
A
#
# COMPACT_ATOMS: atom_id res chain seq x y z
N GLY A 1 7.86 11.07 10.68
CA GLY A 1 8.56 11.94 9.81
C GLY A 1 9.91 12.48 10.28
N GLN A 2 10.13 12.84 11.55
CA GLN A 2 11.37 13.48 12.01
C GLN A 2 12.61 12.56 11.93
N ASP A 3 12.45 11.25 12.10
CA ASP A 3 13.57 10.28 12.06
C ASP A 3 14.17 10.03 10.67
N ARG A 4 13.61 10.62 9.63
CA ARG A 4 14.10 10.48 8.26
C ARG A 4 14.95 11.67 7.79
N LEU A 5 14.94 12.76 8.53
CA LEU A 5 15.69 13.97 8.20
C LEU A 5 16.96 14.03 9.04
N HIS A 6 18.12 14.00 8.39
CA HIS A 6 19.42 14.14 9.04
C HIS A 6 20.23 15.20 8.28
N GLU A 7 20.63 16.27 8.96
CA GLU A 7 21.42 17.37 8.38
C GLU A 7 20.87 17.91 7.04
N GLY A 8 19.56 18.14 6.96
CA GLY A 8 18.91 18.63 5.73
C GLY A 8 18.78 17.60 4.60
N LYS A 9 19.07 16.33 4.89
CA LYS A 9 18.95 15.23 3.92
C LYS A 9 17.85 14.26 4.34
N LEU A 10 17.06 13.82 3.38
CA LEU A 10 16.04 12.79 3.56
C LEU A 10 16.65 11.41 3.32
N ARG A 11 16.46 10.49 4.26
CA ARG A 11 16.81 9.09 4.04
C ARG A 11 15.84 8.45 3.06
N VAL A 12 16.35 7.93 1.94
CA VAL A 12 15.58 7.32 0.87
C VAL A 12 16.01 5.87 0.64
N GLY A 13 15.07 5.03 0.20
CA GLY A 13 15.34 3.68 -0.29
C GLY A 13 15.25 3.66 -1.81
N ILE A 14 16.30 3.21 -2.48
CA ILE A 14 16.32 2.97 -3.91
C ILE A 14 16.12 1.48 -4.13
N SER A 15 15.06 1.09 -4.84
CA SER A 15 14.82 -0.30 -5.22
C SER A 15 15.18 -0.50 -6.68
N TYR A 16 15.93 -1.54 -6.99
CA TYR A 16 16.32 -1.87 -8.36
C TYR A 16 15.29 -2.82 -9.00
N PRO A 17 14.92 -2.66 -10.28
CA PRO A 17 13.96 -3.54 -10.94
C PRO A 17 14.50 -4.95 -11.15
N LEU A 18 15.82 -5.08 -11.35
CA LEU A 18 16.46 -6.37 -11.59
C LEU A 18 16.58 -7.20 -10.30
N ARG A 19 16.32 -8.49 -10.43
CA ARG A 19 16.58 -9.48 -9.37
C ARG A 19 17.95 -10.12 -9.60
N ILE A 20 18.76 -10.18 -8.56
CA ILE A 20 20.06 -10.85 -8.57
C ILE A 20 20.00 -11.95 -7.51
N ASN A 21 20.25 -13.18 -7.90
CA ASN A 21 20.14 -14.38 -7.04
C ASN A 21 18.74 -14.49 -6.36
N GLY A 22 17.67 -14.20 -7.12
CA GLY A 22 16.28 -14.27 -6.61
C GLY A 22 15.85 -13.09 -5.72
N GLY A 23 16.75 -12.23 -5.28
CA GLY A 23 16.49 -11.07 -4.44
C GLY A 23 16.46 -9.75 -5.23
N ARG A 24 15.64 -8.81 -4.78
CA ARG A 24 15.64 -7.43 -5.30
C ARG A 24 16.64 -6.60 -4.51
N TRP A 25 17.53 -5.92 -5.21
CA TRP A 25 18.47 -5.01 -4.56
C TRP A 25 17.79 -3.76 -4.07
N ARG A 26 18.08 -3.42 -2.83
CA ARG A 26 17.63 -2.19 -2.19
C ARG A 26 18.84 -1.47 -1.59
N ILE A 27 18.97 -0.20 -1.92
CA ILE A 27 20.08 0.65 -1.47
C ILE A 27 19.48 1.76 -0.61
N SER A 28 20.04 1.98 0.57
CA SER A 28 19.74 3.17 1.37
C SER A 28 20.65 4.32 0.92
N ALA A 29 20.07 5.50 0.72
CA ALA A 29 20.79 6.71 0.35
C ALA A 29 20.23 7.92 1.12
N TYR A 30 20.93 9.04 1.03
CA TYR A 30 20.47 10.32 1.53
C TYR A 30 20.36 11.31 0.37
N ALA A 31 19.17 11.90 0.20
CA ALA A 31 18.91 12.94 -0.80
C ALA A 31 18.80 14.30 -0.09
N PRO A 32 19.53 15.34 -0.51
CA PRO A 32 19.30 16.69 -0.02
C PRO A 32 17.87 17.13 -0.32
N VAL A 33 17.18 17.74 0.65
CA VAL A 33 15.75 18.08 0.51
C VAL A 33 15.52 19.08 -0.63
N ASP A 34 16.45 19.99 -0.85
CA ASP A 34 16.43 20.98 -1.91
C ASP A 34 16.60 20.42 -3.34
N THR A 35 17.06 19.16 -3.44
CA THR A 35 17.19 18.46 -4.73
C THR A 35 15.96 17.65 -5.11
N ILE A 36 14.93 17.58 -4.23
CA ILE A 36 13.71 16.84 -4.47
C ILE A 36 12.80 17.64 -5.41
N ALA A 37 12.70 17.21 -6.67
CA ALA A 37 11.89 17.86 -7.68
C ALA A 37 10.40 17.58 -7.51
N GLN A 38 10.04 16.37 -7.07
CA GLN A 38 8.64 15.93 -6.92
C GLN A 38 8.50 14.85 -5.86
N VAL A 39 7.36 14.87 -5.17
CA VAL A 39 6.89 13.78 -4.32
C VAL A 39 5.56 13.29 -4.88
N ILE A 40 5.45 11.99 -5.12
CA ILE A 40 4.24 11.35 -5.61
C ILE A 40 3.70 10.46 -4.50
N THR A 41 2.44 10.64 -4.14
CA THR A 41 1.80 9.85 -3.09
C THR A 41 1.23 8.54 -3.65
N PRO A 42 1.06 7.49 -2.81
CA PRO A 42 0.40 6.26 -3.21
C PRO A 42 -0.99 6.47 -3.86
N TRP A 43 -1.73 7.47 -3.41
CA TRP A 43 -3.09 7.78 -3.85
C TRP A 43 -3.15 8.33 -5.28
N GLU A 44 -2.16 9.12 -5.66
CA GLU A 44 -2.05 9.67 -7.02
C GLU A 44 -1.76 8.58 -8.04
N LEU A 45 -1.06 7.50 -7.64
CA LEU A 45 -0.62 6.42 -8.52
C LEU A 45 -1.74 5.50 -9.02
N VAL A 46 -2.90 5.53 -8.41
CA VAL A 46 -4.05 4.73 -8.86
C VAL A 46 -4.51 5.15 -10.25
N ARG A 47 -4.48 6.47 -10.53
CA ARG A 47 -4.99 7.07 -11.78
C ARG A 47 -3.90 7.61 -12.69
N HIS A 48 -2.68 7.75 -12.20
CA HIS A 48 -1.58 8.40 -12.91
C HIS A 48 -0.33 7.53 -12.95
N GLY A 49 0.45 7.68 -14.04
CA GLY A 49 1.73 7.01 -14.24
C GLY A 49 1.73 6.08 -15.45
N ALA A 50 2.78 5.27 -15.57
CA ALA A 50 2.94 4.32 -16.66
C ALA A 50 1.92 3.18 -16.57
N SER A 51 1.52 2.62 -17.71
CA SER A 51 0.65 1.44 -17.75
C SER A 51 1.31 0.24 -17.10
N LEU A 52 0.50 -0.56 -16.41
CA LEU A 52 0.92 -1.82 -15.80
C LEU A 52 0.58 -3.02 -16.71
N PRO A 53 1.15 -4.21 -16.48
CA PRO A 53 0.73 -5.42 -17.18
C PRO A 53 -0.77 -5.69 -17.00
N GLY A 54 -1.46 -6.16 -18.05
CA GLY A 54 -2.91 -6.20 -18.21
C GLY A 54 -3.69 -6.52 -16.94
N ARG A 55 -3.45 -7.70 -16.33
CA ARG A 55 -4.20 -8.12 -15.11
C ARG A 55 -4.06 -7.16 -13.93
N PHE A 56 -2.92 -6.48 -13.78
CA PHE A 56 -2.72 -5.48 -12.72
C PHE A 56 -3.52 -4.21 -13.02
N GLU A 57 -3.49 -3.74 -14.27
CA GLU A 57 -4.22 -2.55 -14.69
C GLU A 57 -5.74 -2.75 -14.54
N GLU A 58 -6.25 -3.90 -15.02
CA GLU A 58 -7.67 -4.25 -14.94
C GLU A 58 -8.12 -4.41 -13.48
N ALA A 59 -7.32 -5.08 -12.65
CA ALA A 59 -7.62 -5.23 -11.23
C ALA A 59 -7.69 -3.88 -10.49
N ILE A 60 -6.75 -2.96 -10.76
CA ILE A 60 -6.76 -1.61 -10.17
C ILE A 60 -8.00 -0.84 -10.61
N GLN A 61 -8.38 -0.91 -11.87
CA GLN A 61 -9.59 -0.23 -12.37
C GLN A 61 -10.85 -0.74 -11.67
N GLU A 62 -11.00 -2.06 -11.54
CA GLU A 62 -12.14 -2.67 -10.84
C GLU A 62 -12.15 -2.34 -9.36
N LEU A 63 -10.99 -2.39 -8.68
CA LEU A 63 -10.86 -2.00 -7.28
C LEU A 63 -11.13 -0.52 -7.07
N SER A 64 -10.74 0.35 -8.00
CA SER A 64 -11.03 1.78 -7.93
C SER A 64 -12.54 2.04 -7.94
N VAL A 65 -13.28 1.35 -8.81
CA VAL A 65 -14.75 1.44 -8.85
C VAL A 65 -15.38 0.92 -7.56
N ALA A 66 -14.87 -0.19 -7.00
CA ALA A 66 -15.35 -0.73 -5.74
C ALA A 66 -15.05 0.22 -4.56
N ALA A 67 -13.88 0.83 -4.55
CA ALA A 67 -13.48 1.80 -3.55
C ALA A 67 -14.36 3.07 -3.58
N ASP A 68 -14.59 3.64 -4.75
CA ASP A 68 -15.48 4.78 -4.93
C ASP A 68 -16.90 4.50 -4.40
N ARG A 69 -17.45 3.30 -4.69
CA ARG A 69 -18.78 2.88 -4.19
C ARG A 69 -18.85 2.75 -2.66
N ASN A 70 -17.76 2.38 -2.05
CA ASN A 70 -17.64 2.18 -0.61
C ASN A 70 -17.05 3.39 0.14
N ARG A 71 -16.80 4.51 -0.53
CA ARG A 71 -16.16 5.71 0.03
C ARG A 71 -14.80 5.41 0.66
N ILE A 72 -14.03 4.56 0.00
CA ILE A 72 -12.68 4.18 0.40
C ILE A 72 -11.69 4.85 -0.54
N SER A 73 -10.64 5.43 0.01
CA SER A 73 -9.48 5.83 -0.77
C SER A 73 -8.52 4.65 -0.91
N ILE A 74 -8.06 4.40 -2.15
CA ILE A 74 -7.02 3.39 -2.42
C ILE A 74 -5.75 4.05 -2.93
N GLY A 75 -4.60 3.46 -2.61
CA GLY A 75 -3.29 3.92 -3.03
C GLY A 75 -2.40 2.74 -3.40
N LEU A 76 -1.44 2.93 -4.30
CA LEU A 76 -0.49 1.90 -4.71
C LEU A 76 0.83 2.07 -3.98
N PHE A 77 1.45 0.95 -3.56
CA PHE A 77 2.81 0.95 -3.05
C PHE A 77 3.59 -0.28 -3.55
N GLY A 78 4.77 -0.55 -3.01
CA GLY A 78 5.57 -1.70 -3.38
C GLY A 78 6.01 -1.72 -4.85
N ALA A 79 6.01 -2.91 -5.46
CA ALA A 79 6.43 -3.12 -6.84
C ALA A 79 5.50 -2.45 -7.85
N THR A 80 4.21 -2.47 -7.57
CA THR A 80 3.18 -1.86 -8.41
C THR A 80 3.39 -0.35 -8.54
N ALA A 81 3.61 0.34 -7.41
CA ALA A 81 3.91 1.77 -7.39
C ALA A 81 5.21 2.10 -8.12
N LEU A 82 6.28 1.34 -7.86
CA LEU A 82 7.58 1.56 -8.50
C LEU A 82 7.49 1.44 -10.03
N GLN A 83 6.78 0.44 -10.55
CA GLN A 83 6.59 0.30 -11.99
C GLN A 83 5.74 1.45 -12.56
N ARG A 84 4.69 1.86 -11.85
CA ARG A 84 3.82 2.97 -12.25
C ARG A 84 4.59 4.29 -12.36
N VAL A 85 5.51 4.55 -11.43
CA VAL A 85 6.32 5.79 -11.42
C VAL A 85 7.44 5.77 -12.44
N THR A 86 8.13 4.63 -12.58
CA THR A 86 9.40 4.58 -13.30
C THR A 86 9.30 3.98 -14.70
N ALA A 87 8.20 3.29 -15.02
CA ALA A 87 8.01 2.45 -16.20
C ALA A 87 8.98 1.26 -16.30
N TYR A 88 9.83 1.03 -15.30
CA TYR A 88 10.72 -0.14 -15.28
C TYR A 88 9.98 -1.41 -14.83
N PRO A 89 10.40 -2.61 -15.30
CA PRO A 89 9.69 -3.86 -15.04
C PRO A 89 9.93 -4.38 -13.62
N TYR A 90 9.19 -3.85 -12.65
CA TYR A 90 9.21 -4.34 -11.27
C TYR A 90 8.29 -5.53 -11.04
N LEU A 91 7.22 -5.66 -11.85
CA LEU A 91 6.24 -6.72 -11.76
C LEU A 91 6.64 -7.91 -12.65
N HIS A 92 6.27 -9.11 -12.22
CA HIS A 92 6.40 -10.37 -12.94
C HIS A 92 5.21 -11.28 -12.64
N ASP A 93 5.08 -12.43 -13.27
CA ASP A 93 3.92 -13.32 -13.19
C ASP A 93 3.57 -13.77 -11.75
N GLY A 94 4.57 -13.93 -10.90
CA GLY A 94 4.39 -14.29 -9.48
C GLY A 94 4.35 -13.08 -8.53
N SER A 95 4.23 -11.85 -9.04
CA SER A 95 4.09 -10.68 -8.17
C SER A 95 2.70 -10.58 -7.60
N ASP A 96 2.62 -10.19 -6.33
CA ASP A 96 1.45 -9.63 -5.68
C ASP A 96 1.26 -8.15 -6.03
N MET A 97 0.08 -7.62 -5.72
CA MET A 97 -0.21 -6.20 -5.79
C MET A 97 -0.34 -5.64 -4.38
N ASP A 98 0.49 -4.66 -4.07
CA ASP A 98 0.45 -3.96 -2.77
C ASP A 98 -0.44 -2.73 -2.88
N ILE A 99 -1.51 -2.65 -2.07
CA ILE A 99 -2.39 -1.48 -1.98
C ILE A 99 -2.58 -1.00 -0.55
N ALA A 100 -2.62 0.31 -0.38
CA ALA A 100 -3.03 0.96 0.85
C ALA A 100 -4.49 1.40 0.72
N VAL A 101 -5.24 1.33 1.81
CA VAL A 101 -6.62 1.82 1.88
C VAL A 101 -6.82 2.73 3.09
N CYS A 102 -7.62 3.81 2.90
CA CYS A 102 -8.17 4.59 3.99
C CYS A 102 -9.69 4.43 3.97
N ALA A 103 -10.26 4.11 5.12
CA ALA A 103 -11.70 3.95 5.33
C ALA A 103 -12.11 4.65 6.63
N GLU A 104 -13.25 5.33 6.61
CA GLU A 104 -13.85 6.00 7.77
C GLU A 104 -14.84 5.09 8.49
N GLU A 105 -15.35 4.06 7.83
CA GLU A 105 -16.38 3.18 8.35
C GLU A 105 -16.01 1.70 8.20
N LYS A 106 -16.30 0.93 9.24
CA LYS A 106 -16.07 -0.51 9.26
C LYS A 106 -16.84 -1.25 8.16
N ASP A 107 -18.12 -0.92 7.97
CA ASP A 107 -18.99 -1.63 7.01
C ASP A 107 -18.55 -1.37 5.56
N SER A 108 -18.07 -0.16 5.27
CA SER A 108 -17.42 0.18 4.00
C SER A 108 -16.21 -0.70 3.73
N LEU A 109 -15.35 -0.88 4.73
CA LEU A 109 -14.14 -1.70 4.61
C LEU A 109 -14.47 -3.19 4.44
N LEU A 110 -15.49 -3.71 5.12
CA LEU A 110 -15.94 -5.09 4.95
C LEU A 110 -16.54 -5.33 3.56
N SER A 111 -17.37 -4.42 3.07
CA SER A 111 -17.94 -4.48 1.71
C SER A 111 -16.85 -4.41 0.63
N PHE A 112 -15.85 -3.57 0.83
CA PHE A 112 -14.67 -3.50 -0.06
C PHE A 112 -13.87 -4.81 -0.04
N ALA A 113 -13.73 -5.45 1.12
CA ALA A 113 -13.02 -6.73 1.23
C ALA A 113 -13.70 -7.85 0.45
N ASP A 114 -15.03 -7.84 0.32
CA ASP A 114 -15.75 -8.79 -0.53
C ASP A 114 -15.48 -8.56 -2.02
N ALA A 115 -15.46 -7.29 -2.45
CA ALA A 115 -15.07 -6.93 -3.81
C ALA A 115 -13.62 -7.32 -4.10
N LEU A 116 -12.71 -7.09 -3.15
CA LEU A 116 -11.29 -7.46 -3.23
C LEU A 116 -11.14 -8.96 -3.51
N ARG A 117 -11.80 -9.83 -2.74
CA ARG A 117 -11.76 -11.29 -2.95
C ARG A 117 -12.22 -11.69 -4.37
N SER A 118 -13.25 -11.02 -4.88
CA SER A 118 -13.75 -11.26 -6.24
C SER A 118 -12.73 -10.89 -7.30
N VAL A 119 -12.02 -9.78 -7.12
CA VAL A 119 -10.95 -9.31 -8.01
C VAL A 119 -9.75 -10.26 -7.96
N GLU A 120 -9.29 -10.65 -6.75
CA GLU A 120 -8.21 -11.63 -6.59
C GLU A 120 -8.47 -12.95 -7.34
N GLN A 121 -9.71 -13.46 -7.23
CA GLN A 121 -10.10 -14.68 -7.91
C GLN A 121 -10.16 -14.50 -9.42
N ARG A 122 -10.76 -13.41 -9.91
CA ARG A 122 -10.93 -13.12 -11.34
C ARG A 122 -9.62 -13.01 -12.09
N TYR A 123 -8.65 -12.31 -11.50
CA TYR A 123 -7.38 -12.03 -12.14
C TYR A 123 -6.26 -13.00 -11.73
N ALA A 124 -6.56 -13.97 -10.85
CA ALA A 124 -5.56 -14.87 -10.24
C ALA A 124 -4.36 -14.07 -9.72
N LEU A 125 -4.64 -12.95 -9.03
CA LEU A 125 -3.66 -11.98 -8.56
C LEU A 125 -3.78 -11.82 -7.05
N PRO A 126 -2.78 -12.27 -6.27
CA PRO A 126 -2.75 -11.97 -4.84
C PRO A 126 -2.65 -10.47 -4.59
N ILE A 127 -3.48 -9.95 -3.67
CA ILE A 127 -3.49 -8.52 -3.35
C ILE A 127 -3.26 -8.35 -1.84
N ASP A 128 -2.15 -7.71 -1.48
CA ASP A 128 -1.84 -7.38 -0.09
C ASP A 128 -2.35 -5.97 0.23
N VAL A 129 -3.30 -5.91 1.16
CA VAL A 129 -3.97 -4.66 1.52
C VAL A 129 -3.55 -4.22 2.91
N GLU A 130 -2.99 -3.00 2.99
CA GLU A 130 -2.70 -2.33 4.24
C GLU A 130 -3.72 -1.22 4.51
N VAL A 131 -4.48 -1.36 5.59
CA VAL A 131 -5.41 -0.32 6.07
C VAL A 131 -4.60 0.72 6.81
N GLN A 132 -4.60 1.96 6.30
CA GLN A 132 -3.95 3.09 6.95
C GLN A 132 -4.79 3.55 8.14
N LEU A 133 -4.14 3.65 9.27
CA LEU A 133 -4.67 4.24 10.50
C LEU A 133 -4.09 5.66 10.67
N THR A 134 -4.51 6.35 11.71
CA THR A 134 -3.90 7.63 12.09
C THR A 134 -2.41 7.48 12.41
N GLU A 135 -1.63 8.56 12.33
CA GLU A 135 -0.21 8.62 12.73
C GLU A 135 0.74 7.74 11.90
N ASN A 136 0.49 7.56 10.61
CA ASN A 136 1.31 6.72 9.72
C ASN A 136 1.45 5.27 10.20
N ARG A 137 0.41 4.74 10.81
CA ARG A 137 0.29 3.34 11.19
C ARG A 137 -0.61 2.59 10.21
N GLY A 138 -0.31 1.34 10.00
CA GLY A 138 -1.11 0.46 9.14
C GLY A 138 -1.27 -0.94 9.73
N VAL A 139 -2.33 -1.60 9.31
CA VAL A 139 -2.65 -2.98 9.66
C VAL A 139 -3.06 -3.74 8.40
N LYS A 140 -2.69 -5.01 8.28
CA LYS A 140 -3.14 -5.83 7.16
C LYS A 140 -4.65 -6.06 7.23
N LEU A 141 -5.37 -5.76 6.15
CA LEU A 141 -6.82 -5.95 6.07
C LEU A 141 -7.23 -7.37 6.39
N LYS A 142 -6.53 -8.37 5.87
CA LYS A 142 -6.80 -9.78 6.13
C LYS A 142 -6.69 -10.10 7.61
N GLU A 143 -5.63 -9.64 8.27
CA GLU A 143 -5.43 -9.84 9.69
C GLU A 143 -6.53 -9.14 10.50
N LEU A 144 -6.92 -7.93 10.10
CA LEU A 144 -7.99 -7.17 10.75
C LEU A 144 -9.36 -7.84 10.64
N ILE A 145 -9.65 -8.56 9.55
CA ILE A 145 -10.94 -9.24 9.36
C ILE A 145 -10.96 -10.63 10.03
N GLU A 146 -9.88 -11.39 9.91
CA GLU A 146 -9.84 -12.79 10.34
C GLU A 146 -9.54 -12.97 11.83
N THR A 147 -8.82 -12.02 12.44
CA THR A 147 -8.38 -12.11 13.84
C THR A 147 -9.44 -11.50 14.77
N LYS A 148 -9.64 -12.13 15.93
CA LYS A 148 -10.61 -11.65 16.94
C LYS A 148 -9.98 -11.08 18.20
N SER A 149 -8.68 -11.21 18.37
CA SER A 149 -7.97 -10.84 19.61
C SER A 149 -7.07 -9.62 19.44
N THR A 150 -5.92 -9.81 18.82
CA THR A 150 -4.90 -8.77 18.60
C THR A 150 -4.44 -8.79 17.16
N VAL A 151 -4.10 -7.62 16.63
CA VAL A 151 -3.56 -7.42 15.28
C VAL A 151 -2.22 -6.69 15.35
N LEU A 152 -1.34 -6.96 14.40
CA LEU A 152 -0.05 -6.31 14.32
C LEU A 152 -0.17 -4.96 13.58
N VAL A 153 -0.04 -3.88 14.33
CA VAL A 153 0.01 -2.53 13.77
C VAL A 153 1.46 -2.14 13.53
N LYS A 154 1.76 -1.78 12.29
CA LYS A 154 3.08 -1.32 11.83
C LYS A 154 3.05 0.18 11.58
N GLY A 155 4.19 0.84 11.69
CA GLY A 155 4.30 2.28 11.43
C GLY A 155 5.75 2.76 11.50
N ASN A 156 5.95 4.04 11.74
CA ASN A 156 7.28 4.68 11.85
C ASN A 156 8.00 4.35 13.17
N GLY A 157 7.88 3.17 13.70
CA GLY A 157 8.52 2.77 14.96
C GLY A 157 8.49 1.25 15.11
N THR A 158 8.60 0.81 16.36
CA THR A 158 8.47 -0.61 16.67
C THR A 158 7.04 -1.08 16.40
N PRO A 159 6.83 -2.19 15.69
CA PRO A 159 5.51 -2.77 15.54
C PRO A 159 4.88 -3.11 16.89
N HIS A 160 3.59 -2.89 17.03
CA HIS A 160 2.84 -3.13 18.26
C HIS A 160 1.66 -4.07 18.01
N LEU A 161 1.38 -4.93 18.98
CA LEU A 161 0.12 -5.67 19.02
C LEU A 161 -0.93 -4.81 19.71
N LEU A 162 -2.01 -4.51 19.00
CA LEU A 162 -3.17 -3.82 19.55
C LEU A 162 -4.38 -4.75 19.58
N SER A 163 -5.31 -4.52 20.50
CA SER A 163 -6.56 -5.27 20.50
C SER A 163 -7.35 -4.94 19.22
N HIS A 164 -7.94 -5.95 18.64
CA HIS A 164 -8.78 -5.84 17.46
C HIS A 164 -9.87 -4.78 17.61
N HIS A 165 -10.50 -4.70 18.80
CA HIS A 165 -11.52 -3.70 19.10
C HIS A 165 -10.96 -2.26 19.01
N MET A 166 -9.80 -2.00 19.61
CA MET A 166 -9.18 -0.67 19.57
C MET A 166 -8.87 -0.21 18.14
N VAL A 167 -8.42 -1.14 17.28
CA VAL A 167 -8.13 -0.79 15.88
C VAL A 167 -9.42 -0.40 15.13
N TRP A 168 -10.51 -1.14 15.34
CA TRP A 168 -11.80 -0.78 14.75
C TRP A 168 -12.36 0.55 15.26
N GLU A 169 -12.17 0.87 16.52
CA GLU A 169 -12.56 2.19 17.07
C GLU A 169 -11.73 3.34 16.47
N THR A 170 -10.45 3.08 16.15
CA THR A 170 -9.62 4.08 15.44
C THR A 170 -10.16 4.38 14.04
N ILE A 171 -10.65 3.36 13.32
CA ILE A 171 -11.22 3.53 11.97
C ILE A 171 -12.53 4.31 12.01
N LYS A 172 -13.38 4.11 13.04
CA LYS A 172 -14.67 4.81 13.17
C LYS A 172 -14.56 6.29 13.56
N ASN A 173 -13.45 6.70 14.16
CA ASN A 173 -13.27 8.04 14.73
C ASN A 173 -12.21 8.88 13.98
N GLY A 174 -11.72 8.39 12.84
CA GLY A 174 -10.76 9.08 11.98
C GLY A 174 -11.43 9.83 10.86
#